data_82b4034ed64b2917d91dd331d6e86264
#
_entry.id   82b4034ed64b2917d91dd331d6e86264
#
_cell.length_a   1.000
_cell.length_b   1.000
_cell.length_c   1.000
_cell.angle_alpha   90.00
_cell.angle_beta   90.00
_cell.angle_gamma   90.00
#
_symmetry.space_group_name_H-M   'P 1'
#
loop_
_entity.id
_entity.type
_entity.pdbx_description
1 polymer ?
#
loop_
_entity_poly.entity_id
_entity_poly.type
_entity_poly.pdbx_seq_one_letter_code
_entity_poly.pdbx_strand_id
1 'polypeptide(L)'
;MRADARRNVEKLRQAAADAFSEHGLDTPLETIAKLAGVSVGTIYNRFGSRDALLDEVVNELADRQVRAAMAIADGTAGSAWEKLVAYVGAICQAQADDPAFNDAISRRYPNAPALKAVCDQSLAFATGLAAGARTEGALREDARMDDIARFFQVNGDLVRAGDDAGRRRVLALLFEGLRARAGSHPLPG
;
A
#
# COMPACT_ATOMS: atom_id res chain seq x y z
N MET A 1 -9.38 17.86 32.44
CA MET A 1 -10.03 18.24 31.17
C MET A 1 -9.14 18.07 29.92
N ARG A 2 -7.96 18.75 29.76
CA ARG A 2 -7.12 18.59 28.53
C ARG A 2 -6.54 17.18 28.38
N ALA A 3 -6.14 16.50 29.47
CA ALA A 3 -5.57 15.16 29.45
C ALA A 3 -6.61 14.10 29.09
N ASP A 4 -7.85 14.25 29.53
CA ASP A 4 -8.95 13.33 29.22
C ASP A 4 -9.36 13.45 27.75
N ALA A 5 -9.41 14.69 27.22
CA ALA A 5 -9.69 14.91 25.81
C ALA A 5 -8.62 14.27 24.89
N ARG A 6 -7.33 14.37 25.26
CA ARG A 6 -6.25 13.71 24.52
C ARG A 6 -6.37 12.19 24.57
N ARG A 7 -6.65 11.61 25.75
CA ARG A 7 -6.85 10.16 25.89
C ARG A 7 -8.04 9.65 25.06
N ASN A 8 -9.11 10.42 24.98
CA ASN A 8 -10.27 10.06 24.16
C ASN A 8 -9.98 10.11 22.66
N VAL A 9 -9.21 11.10 22.21
CA VAL A 9 -8.75 11.18 20.81
C VAL A 9 -7.87 9.97 20.46
N GLU A 10 -6.92 9.63 21.33
CA GLU A 10 -6.02 8.50 21.08
C GLU A 10 -6.77 7.16 21.05
N LYS A 11 -7.74 6.96 21.96
CA LYS A 11 -8.62 5.78 21.92
C LYS A 11 -9.42 5.71 20.61
N LEU A 12 -9.89 6.85 20.12
CA LEU A 12 -10.63 6.88 18.86
C LEU A 12 -9.72 6.58 17.66
N ARG A 13 -8.50 7.12 17.65
CA ARG A 13 -7.49 6.79 16.61
C ARG A 13 -7.17 5.29 16.61
N GLN A 14 -6.91 4.72 17.78
CA GLN A 14 -6.62 3.30 17.92
C GLN A 14 -7.80 2.44 17.46
N ALA A 15 -9.02 2.74 17.89
CA ALA A 15 -10.21 2.02 17.46
C ALA A 15 -10.44 2.12 15.94
N ALA A 16 -10.11 3.26 15.33
CA ALA A 16 -10.19 3.43 13.88
C ALA A 16 -9.10 2.60 13.18
N ALA A 17 -7.86 2.62 13.69
CA ALA A 17 -6.76 1.83 13.15
C ALA A 17 -7.08 0.33 13.19
N ASP A 18 -7.55 -0.18 14.34
CA ASP A 18 -7.90 -1.58 14.53
C ASP A 18 -9.05 -1.99 13.59
N ALA A 19 -10.10 -1.16 13.50
CA ALA A 19 -11.23 -1.43 12.63
C ALA A 19 -10.86 -1.43 11.14
N PHE A 20 -10.00 -0.50 10.71
CA PHE A 20 -9.53 -0.47 9.33
C PHE A 20 -8.60 -1.65 9.01
N SER A 21 -7.69 -2.02 9.91
CA SER A 21 -6.81 -3.18 9.72
C SER A 21 -7.57 -4.50 9.68
N GLU A 22 -8.68 -4.62 10.42
CA GLU A 22 -9.48 -5.85 10.43
C GLU A 22 -10.44 -5.95 9.24
N HIS A 23 -11.06 -4.83 8.83
CA HIS A 23 -12.19 -4.86 7.90
C HIS A 23 -11.97 -4.01 6.62
N GLY A 24 -10.81 -3.37 6.47
CA GLY A 24 -10.49 -2.48 5.35
C GLY A 24 -11.05 -1.06 5.51
N LEU A 25 -10.69 -0.20 4.57
CA LEU A 25 -10.99 1.23 4.65
C LEU A 25 -12.46 1.56 4.37
N ASP A 26 -13.29 0.61 3.95
CA ASP A 26 -14.74 0.80 3.77
C ASP A 26 -15.53 0.64 5.09
N THR A 27 -14.86 0.34 6.22
CA THR A 27 -15.51 0.18 7.54
C THR A 27 -16.37 1.39 7.88
N PRO A 28 -17.68 1.21 8.23
CA PRO A 28 -18.58 2.30 8.57
C PRO A 28 -18.11 3.08 9.80
N LEU A 29 -18.31 4.41 9.81
CA LEU A 29 -17.97 5.25 10.97
C LEU A 29 -18.76 4.86 12.23
N GLU A 30 -19.94 4.30 12.07
CA GLU A 30 -20.79 3.75 13.15
C GLU A 30 -20.08 2.61 13.87
N THR A 31 -19.40 1.74 13.14
CA THR A 31 -18.60 0.64 13.70
C THR A 31 -17.43 1.19 14.50
N ILE A 32 -16.68 2.16 13.95
CA ILE A 32 -15.57 2.82 14.63
C ILE A 32 -16.05 3.55 15.89
N ALA A 33 -17.16 4.28 15.80
CA ALA A 33 -17.75 4.99 16.93
C ALA A 33 -18.13 4.04 18.07
N LYS A 34 -18.73 2.90 17.73
CA LYS A 34 -19.10 1.86 18.69
C LYS A 34 -17.87 1.26 19.39
N LEU A 35 -16.81 0.94 18.64
CA LEU A 35 -15.56 0.41 19.19
C LEU A 35 -14.85 1.41 20.10
N ALA A 36 -14.88 2.70 19.74
CA ALA A 36 -14.27 3.78 20.52
C ALA A 36 -15.14 4.21 21.75
N GLY A 37 -16.40 3.78 21.82
CA GLY A 37 -17.35 4.20 22.86
C GLY A 37 -17.78 5.67 22.74
N VAL A 38 -17.87 6.19 21.51
CA VAL A 38 -18.25 7.58 21.21
C VAL A 38 -19.42 7.63 20.22
N SER A 39 -20.00 8.83 20.00
CA SER A 39 -20.95 9.03 18.91
C SER A 39 -20.24 9.30 17.58
N VAL A 40 -20.90 9.01 16.45
CA VAL A 40 -20.41 9.38 15.10
C VAL A 40 -20.20 10.89 14.99
N GLY A 41 -21.08 11.70 15.64
CA GLY A 41 -20.91 13.15 15.73
C GLY A 41 -19.59 13.58 16.39
N THR A 42 -19.08 12.79 17.36
CA THR A 42 -17.78 13.04 17.99
C THR A 42 -16.65 12.85 16.97
N ILE A 43 -16.75 11.85 16.08
CA ILE A 43 -15.77 11.62 15.00
C ILE A 43 -15.74 12.82 14.05
N TYR A 44 -16.92 13.25 13.57
CA TYR A 44 -17.01 14.43 12.68
C TYR A 44 -16.51 15.70 13.34
N ASN A 45 -16.85 15.94 14.61
CA ASN A 45 -16.37 17.12 15.34
C ASN A 45 -14.85 17.14 15.52
N ARG A 46 -14.19 15.97 15.59
CA ARG A 46 -12.74 15.88 15.79
C ARG A 46 -11.96 15.91 14.48
N PHE A 47 -12.42 15.22 13.46
CA PHE A 47 -11.69 15.03 12.20
C PHE A 47 -12.29 15.81 11.02
N GLY A 48 -13.53 16.28 11.14
CA GLY A 48 -14.24 17.02 10.10
C GLY A 48 -14.84 16.14 9.00
N SER A 49 -14.11 15.12 8.55
CA SER A 49 -14.59 14.20 7.53
C SER A 49 -14.05 12.78 7.74
N ARG A 50 -14.64 11.82 7.02
CA ARG A 50 -14.13 10.45 6.96
C ARG A 50 -12.73 10.41 6.35
N ASP A 51 -12.50 11.16 5.27
CA ASP A 51 -11.20 11.21 4.58
C ASP A 51 -10.10 11.78 5.49
N ALA A 52 -10.42 12.78 6.32
CA ALA A 52 -9.47 13.32 7.27
C ALA A 52 -9.13 12.35 8.42
N LEU A 53 -10.11 11.57 8.91
CA LEU A 53 -9.85 10.46 9.85
C LEU A 53 -8.94 9.42 9.20
N LEU A 54 -9.23 9.06 7.96
CA LEU A 54 -8.47 8.09 7.18
C LEU A 54 -7.03 8.57 6.98
N ASP A 55 -6.85 9.82 6.55
CA ASP A 55 -5.53 10.44 6.34
C ASP A 55 -4.71 10.52 7.64
N GLU A 56 -5.34 10.79 8.79
CA GLU A 56 -4.66 10.84 10.08
C GLU A 56 -4.26 9.46 10.62
N VAL A 57 -5.03 8.41 10.32
CA VAL A 57 -4.84 7.07 10.93
C VAL A 57 -4.07 6.13 10.00
N VAL A 58 -4.40 6.13 8.71
CA VAL A 58 -3.89 5.13 7.76
C VAL A 58 -2.52 5.50 7.21
N ASN A 59 -2.18 6.80 7.15
CA ASN A 59 -0.86 7.21 6.65
C ASN A 59 0.30 6.65 7.50
N GLU A 60 0.14 6.57 8.83
CA GLU A 60 1.17 6.00 9.72
C GLU A 60 1.37 4.49 9.48
N LEU A 61 0.28 3.75 9.25
CA LEU A 61 0.33 2.35 8.88
C LEU A 61 1.02 2.18 7.52
N ALA A 62 0.59 2.94 6.52
CA ALA A 62 1.15 2.86 5.18
C ALA A 62 2.65 3.24 5.15
N ASP A 63 3.05 4.30 5.86
CA ASP A 63 4.46 4.71 5.96
C ASP A 63 5.34 3.61 6.59
N ARG A 64 4.87 2.96 7.67
CA ARG A 64 5.59 1.84 8.27
C ARG A 64 5.80 0.68 7.31
N GLN A 65 4.74 0.28 6.59
CA GLN A 65 4.81 -0.84 5.64
C GLN A 65 5.71 -0.52 4.44
N VAL A 66 5.60 0.68 3.90
CA VAL A 66 6.45 1.15 2.79
C VAL A 66 7.92 1.20 3.22
N ARG A 67 8.23 1.76 4.41
CA ARG A 67 9.62 1.77 4.93
C ARG A 67 10.15 0.37 5.20
N ALA A 68 9.32 -0.55 5.70
CA ALA A 68 9.72 -1.94 5.89
C ALA A 68 10.08 -2.60 4.55
N ALA A 69 9.28 -2.36 3.51
CA ALA A 69 9.56 -2.87 2.17
C ALA A 69 10.86 -2.25 1.57
N MET A 70 11.09 -0.94 1.78
CA MET A 70 12.34 -0.28 1.39
C MET A 70 13.55 -0.92 2.07
N ALA A 71 13.46 -1.16 3.39
CA ALA A 71 14.53 -1.80 4.15
C ALA A 71 14.83 -3.23 3.67
N ILE A 72 13.80 -3.99 3.28
CA ILE A 72 13.96 -5.33 2.66
C ILE A 72 14.73 -5.21 1.36
N ALA A 73 14.37 -4.26 0.48
CA ALA A 73 15.07 -4.05 -0.78
C ALA A 73 16.53 -3.61 -0.58
N ASP A 74 16.77 -2.68 0.35
CA ASP A 74 18.12 -2.19 0.67
C ASP A 74 19.01 -3.29 1.26
N GLY A 75 18.43 -4.18 2.08
CA GLY A 75 19.11 -5.35 2.64
C GLY A 75 19.28 -6.52 1.65
N THR A 76 18.62 -6.48 0.50
CA THR A 76 18.73 -7.52 -0.53
C THR A 76 20.07 -7.39 -1.25
N ALA A 77 20.91 -8.45 -1.16
CA ALA A 77 22.14 -8.53 -1.94
C ALA A 77 21.83 -8.79 -3.41
N GLY A 78 22.62 -8.22 -4.31
CA GLY A 78 22.52 -8.46 -5.75
C GLY A 78 22.15 -7.24 -6.57
N SER A 79 21.56 -7.48 -7.73
CA SER A 79 21.25 -6.50 -8.77
C SER A 79 20.09 -5.59 -8.38
N ALA A 80 19.94 -4.47 -9.10
CA ALA A 80 18.78 -3.59 -8.95
C ALA A 80 17.47 -4.31 -9.29
N TRP A 81 17.50 -5.29 -10.19
CA TRP A 81 16.35 -6.15 -10.48
C TRP A 81 15.93 -6.97 -9.25
N GLU A 82 16.86 -7.63 -8.56
CA GLU A 82 16.56 -8.42 -7.36
C GLU A 82 15.99 -7.55 -6.23
N LYS A 83 16.53 -6.34 -6.07
CA LYS A 83 15.99 -5.34 -5.13
C LYS A 83 14.58 -4.88 -5.52
N LEU A 84 14.31 -4.66 -6.80
CA LEU A 84 12.98 -4.29 -7.30
C LEU A 84 11.96 -5.40 -7.01
N VAL A 85 12.31 -6.65 -7.31
CA VAL A 85 11.46 -7.82 -7.02
C VAL A 85 11.19 -7.96 -5.53
N ALA A 86 12.23 -7.80 -4.69
CA ALA A 86 12.10 -7.85 -3.24
C ALA A 86 11.17 -6.75 -2.71
N TYR A 87 11.34 -5.52 -3.21
CA TYR A 87 10.49 -4.38 -2.84
C TYR A 87 9.03 -4.60 -3.19
N VAL A 88 8.76 -4.88 -4.48
CA VAL A 88 7.38 -5.09 -4.97
C VAL A 88 6.74 -6.29 -4.27
N GLY A 89 7.51 -7.37 -4.10
CA GLY A 89 7.05 -8.56 -3.36
C GLY A 89 6.68 -8.25 -1.91
N ALA A 90 7.49 -7.43 -1.22
CA ALA A 90 7.21 -7.02 0.16
C ALA A 90 5.95 -6.16 0.27
N ILE A 91 5.74 -5.20 -0.64
CA ILE A 91 4.49 -4.42 -0.71
C ILE A 91 3.28 -5.34 -0.96
N CYS A 92 3.38 -6.27 -1.92
CA CYS A 92 2.31 -7.21 -2.22
C CYS A 92 2.01 -8.16 -1.05
N GLN A 93 3.02 -8.53 -0.26
CA GLN A 93 2.81 -9.33 0.95
C GLN A 93 2.14 -8.51 2.05
N ALA A 94 2.59 -7.27 2.28
CA ALA A 94 1.94 -6.37 3.25
C ALA A 94 0.47 -6.10 2.91
N GLN A 95 0.10 -6.03 1.61
CA GLN A 95 -1.30 -5.97 1.18
C GLN A 95 -2.09 -7.22 1.59
N ALA A 96 -1.47 -8.40 1.56
CA ALA A 96 -2.13 -9.64 1.97
C ALA A 96 -2.30 -9.75 3.48
N ASP A 97 -1.40 -9.13 4.25
CA ASP A 97 -1.38 -9.20 5.70
C ASP A 97 -2.29 -8.16 6.38
N ASP A 98 -2.61 -7.06 5.68
CA ASP A 98 -3.40 -5.96 6.26
C ASP A 98 -4.40 -5.37 5.25
N PRO A 99 -5.73 -5.56 5.47
CA PRO A 99 -6.79 -5.02 4.63
C PRO A 99 -6.75 -3.50 4.45
N ALA A 100 -6.38 -2.73 5.49
CA ALA A 100 -6.27 -1.27 5.37
C ALA A 100 -5.12 -0.87 4.46
N PHE A 101 -3.97 -1.52 4.59
CA PHE A 101 -2.83 -1.29 3.70
C PHE A 101 -3.15 -1.71 2.26
N ASN A 102 -3.85 -2.84 2.09
CA ASN A 102 -4.31 -3.26 0.77
C ASN A 102 -5.16 -2.18 0.09
N ASP A 103 -6.16 -1.67 0.79
CA ASP A 103 -7.01 -0.60 0.27
C ASP A 103 -6.22 0.68 0.00
N ALA A 104 -5.32 1.08 0.92
CA ALA A 104 -4.50 2.28 0.81
C ALA A 104 -3.61 2.28 -0.46
N ILE A 105 -3.02 1.13 -0.80
CA ILE A 105 -2.10 1.00 -1.95
C ILE A 105 -2.85 0.72 -3.25
N SER A 106 -3.94 -0.07 -3.23
CA SER A 106 -4.66 -0.49 -4.43
C SER A 106 -5.73 0.50 -4.91
N ARG A 107 -6.15 1.45 -4.07
CA ARG A 107 -7.17 2.44 -4.38
C ARG A 107 -6.60 3.86 -4.32
N ARG A 108 -7.37 4.84 -4.82
CA ARG A 108 -7.00 6.25 -4.77
C ARG A 108 -7.86 7.00 -3.75
N TYR A 109 -7.19 7.77 -2.90
CA TYR A 109 -7.81 8.62 -1.88
C TYR A 109 -7.40 10.08 -2.11
N PRO A 110 -8.10 10.81 -3.03
CA PRO A 110 -7.69 12.15 -3.46
C PRO A 110 -7.73 13.19 -2.33
N ASN A 111 -8.55 12.95 -1.30
CA ASN A 111 -8.73 13.86 -0.15
C ASN A 111 -7.90 13.42 1.07
N ALA A 112 -6.89 12.56 0.89
CA ALA A 112 -5.97 12.08 1.90
C ALA A 112 -4.52 12.43 1.51
N PRO A 113 -4.08 13.69 1.71
CA PRO A 113 -2.80 14.17 1.20
C PRO A 113 -1.59 13.51 1.86
N ALA A 114 -1.65 13.15 3.15
CA ALA A 114 -0.57 12.46 3.84
C ALA A 114 -0.42 11.02 3.31
N LEU A 115 -1.51 10.30 3.15
CA LEU A 115 -1.50 8.97 2.53
C LEU A 115 -1.00 9.03 1.08
N LYS A 116 -1.42 10.04 0.32
CA LYS A 116 -0.92 10.26 -1.04
C LYS A 116 0.61 10.44 -1.06
N ALA A 117 1.16 11.22 -0.14
CA ALA A 117 2.61 11.44 -0.05
C ALA A 117 3.38 10.12 0.19
N VAL A 118 2.85 9.21 1.02
CA VAL A 118 3.42 7.88 1.22
C VAL A 118 3.38 7.05 -0.07
N CYS A 119 2.26 7.07 -0.81
CA CYS A 119 2.15 6.38 -2.10
C CYS A 119 3.13 6.95 -3.14
N ASP A 120 3.27 8.27 -3.22
CA ASP A 120 4.22 8.94 -4.11
C ASP A 120 5.68 8.57 -3.75
N GLN A 121 6.03 8.49 -2.47
CA GLN A 121 7.33 8.03 -2.00
C GLN A 121 7.60 6.57 -2.38
N SER A 122 6.62 5.70 -2.19
CA SER A 122 6.67 4.29 -2.60
C SER A 122 6.97 4.15 -4.09
N LEU A 123 6.23 4.90 -4.92
CA LEU A 123 6.40 4.88 -6.37
C LEU A 123 7.77 5.45 -6.80
N ALA A 124 8.24 6.53 -6.17
CA ALA A 124 9.55 7.11 -6.46
C ALA A 124 10.69 6.13 -6.15
N PHE A 125 10.61 5.39 -5.04
CA PHE A 125 11.58 4.37 -4.68
C PHE A 125 11.60 3.23 -5.72
N ALA A 126 10.44 2.70 -6.08
CA ALA A 126 10.33 1.67 -7.13
C ALA A 126 10.88 2.18 -8.48
N THR A 127 10.65 3.46 -8.82
CA THR A 127 11.19 4.09 -10.04
C THR A 127 12.71 4.09 -10.05
N GLY A 128 13.35 4.40 -8.92
CA GLY A 128 14.81 4.36 -8.79
C GLY A 128 15.38 2.95 -9.01
N LEU A 129 14.76 1.93 -8.39
CA LEU A 129 15.15 0.53 -8.58
C LEU A 129 14.93 0.06 -10.02
N ALA A 130 13.81 0.43 -10.64
CA ALA A 130 13.51 0.11 -12.04
C ALA A 130 14.51 0.75 -13.01
N ALA A 131 14.93 2.00 -12.74
CA ALA A 131 15.97 2.67 -13.54
C ALA A 131 17.31 1.92 -13.45
N GLY A 132 17.72 1.50 -12.25
CA GLY A 132 18.91 0.65 -12.07
C GLY A 132 18.79 -0.67 -12.81
N ALA A 133 17.69 -1.40 -12.66
CA ALA A 133 17.44 -2.67 -13.33
C ALA A 133 17.43 -2.54 -14.87
N ARG A 134 16.96 -1.40 -15.40
CA ARG A 134 17.02 -1.11 -16.84
C ARG A 134 18.45 -0.87 -17.30
N THR A 135 19.24 -0.10 -16.55
CA THR A 135 20.65 0.14 -16.83
C THR A 135 21.47 -1.16 -16.84
N GLU A 136 21.13 -2.11 -15.97
CA GLU A 136 21.73 -3.45 -15.91
C GLU A 136 21.23 -4.38 -17.03
N GLY A 137 20.27 -3.95 -17.86
CA GLY A 137 19.65 -4.77 -18.91
C GLY A 137 18.78 -5.91 -18.38
N ALA A 138 18.37 -5.86 -17.11
CA ALA A 138 17.55 -6.87 -16.48
C ALA A 138 16.04 -6.58 -16.60
N LEU A 139 15.66 -5.31 -16.64
CA LEU A 139 14.29 -4.86 -16.89
C LEU A 139 14.13 -4.49 -18.36
N ARG A 140 13.05 -4.92 -19.00
CA ARG A 140 12.75 -4.57 -20.39
C ARG A 140 12.55 -3.05 -20.54
N GLU A 141 12.99 -2.52 -21.70
CA GLU A 141 13.00 -1.07 -21.94
C GLU A 141 11.60 -0.45 -22.05
N ASP A 142 10.64 -1.22 -22.55
CA ASP A 142 9.24 -0.79 -22.73
C ASP A 142 8.37 -0.94 -21.48
N ALA A 143 8.92 -1.45 -20.35
CA ALA A 143 8.23 -1.47 -19.05
C ALA A 143 8.00 -0.04 -18.54
N ARG A 144 6.80 0.23 -18.04
CA ARG A 144 6.38 1.52 -17.47
C ARG A 144 6.17 1.41 -15.96
N MET A 145 6.27 2.53 -15.27
CA MET A 145 5.95 2.55 -13.83
C MET A 145 4.46 2.26 -13.56
N ASP A 146 3.60 2.60 -14.51
CA ASP A 146 2.19 2.21 -14.46
C ASP A 146 1.97 0.69 -14.42
N ASP A 147 2.87 -0.10 -14.98
CA ASP A 147 2.79 -1.57 -14.91
C ASP A 147 2.99 -2.04 -13.48
N ILE A 148 3.95 -1.44 -12.75
CA ILE A 148 4.18 -1.74 -11.33
C ILE A 148 2.98 -1.28 -10.47
N ALA A 149 2.41 -0.11 -10.74
CA ALA A 149 1.21 0.35 -10.06
C ALA A 149 0.02 -0.60 -10.28
N ARG A 150 -0.12 -1.15 -11.50
CA ARG A 150 -1.13 -2.18 -11.81
C ARG A 150 -0.88 -3.49 -11.08
N PHE A 151 0.39 -3.84 -10.80
CA PHE A 151 0.68 -5.02 -9.97
C PHE A 151 0.04 -4.91 -8.60
N PHE A 152 0.13 -3.76 -7.96
CA PHE A 152 -0.50 -3.53 -6.66
C PHE A 152 -2.03 -3.59 -6.74
N GLN A 153 -2.63 -3.10 -7.82
CA GLN A 153 -4.08 -3.20 -8.04
C GLN A 153 -4.52 -4.66 -8.20
N VAL A 154 -3.88 -5.41 -9.11
CA VAL A 154 -4.19 -6.82 -9.36
C VAL A 154 -3.97 -7.66 -8.11
N ASN A 155 -2.85 -7.43 -7.40
CA ASN A 155 -2.58 -8.11 -6.14
C ASN A 155 -3.67 -7.82 -5.10
N GLY A 156 -4.10 -6.56 -4.98
CA GLY A 156 -5.15 -6.15 -4.07
C GLY A 156 -6.51 -6.79 -4.37
N ASP A 157 -6.86 -6.96 -5.65
CA ASP A 157 -8.08 -7.66 -6.06
C ASP A 157 -8.04 -9.14 -5.70
N LEU A 158 -6.91 -9.81 -5.92
CA LEU A 158 -6.72 -11.21 -5.57
C LEU A 158 -6.72 -11.43 -4.05
N VAL A 159 -6.15 -10.50 -3.27
CA VAL A 159 -6.24 -10.49 -1.80
C VAL A 159 -7.72 -10.42 -1.36
N ARG A 160 -8.50 -9.49 -1.92
CA ARG A 160 -9.94 -9.38 -1.60
C ARG A 160 -10.75 -10.62 -1.98
N ALA A 161 -10.33 -11.30 -3.05
CA ALA A 161 -10.96 -12.56 -3.47
C ALA A 161 -10.55 -13.77 -2.61
N GLY A 162 -9.58 -13.63 -1.70
CA GLY A 162 -9.05 -14.74 -0.89
C GLY A 162 -8.23 -15.76 -1.69
N ASP A 163 -7.81 -15.41 -2.91
CA ASP A 163 -7.04 -16.31 -3.80
C ASP A 163 -5.53 -16.11 -3.61
N ASP A 164 -5.00 -16.59 -2.50
CA ASP A 164 -3.58 -16.45 -2.19
C ASP A 164 -2.66 -17.29 -3.12
N ALA A 165 -3.14 -18.44 -3.59
CA ALA A 165 -2.38 -19.26 -4.53
C ALA A 165 -2.31 -18.60 -5.92
N GLY A 166 -3.44 -18.09 -6.43
CA GLY A 166 -3.52 -17.33 -7.67
C GLY A 166 -2.69 -16.06 -7.60
N ARG A 167 -2.73 -15.33 -6.48
CA ARG A 167 -1.94 -14.14 -6.23
C ARG A 167 -0.43 -14.40 -6.43
N ARG A 168 0.12 -15.39 -5.75
CA ARG A 168 1.55 -15.74 -5.87
C ARG A 168 1.92 -16.13 -7.30
N ARG A 169 1.05 -16.89 -7.96
CA ARG A 169 1.27 -17.31 -9.35
C ARG A 169 1.23 -16.15 -10.32
N VAL A 170 0.26 -15.25 -10.20
CA VAL A 170 0.15 -14.03 -11.04
C VAL A 170 1.36 -13.13 -10.85
N LEU A 171 1.78 -12.88 -9.61
CA LEU A 171 2.98 -12.07 -9.34
C LEU A 171 4.24 -12.67 -9.97
N ALA A 172 4.44 -13.98 -9.89
CA ALA A 172 5.56 -14.65 -10.54
C ALA A 172 5.53 -14.45 -12.07
N LEU A 173 4.37 -14.60 -12.71
CA LEU A 173 4.20 -14.38 -14.14
C LEU A 173 4.45 -12.91 -14.54
N LEU A 174 4.00 -11.96 -13.72
CA LEU A 174 4.21 -10.53 -13.97
C LEU A 174 5.69 -10.16 -13.87
N PHE A 175 6.42 -10.64 -12.86
CA PHE A 175 7.86 -10.43 -12.76
C PHE A 175 8.61 -11.03 -13.95
N GLU A 176 8.27 -12.25 -14.35
CA GLU A 176 8.86 -12.88 -15.53
C GLU A 176 8.54 -12.10 -16.83
N GLY A 177 7.35 -11.52 -16.93
CA GLY A 177 6.94 -10.67 -18.06
C GLY A 177 7.72 -9.34 -18.15
N LEU A 178 8.18 -8.81 -17.03
CA LEU A 178 8.99 -7.57 -16.97
C LEU A 178 10.47 -7.80 -17.23
N ARG A 179 10.96 -9.03 -17.13
CA ARG A 179 12.37 -9.32 -17.41
C ARG A 179 12.73 -9.06 -18.86
N ALA A 180 13.87 -8.43 -19.08
CA ALA A 180 14.45 -8.31 -20.40
C ALA A 180 14.89 -9.69 -20.91
N ARG A 181 14.43 -10.07 -22.11
CA ARG A 181 14.81 -11.31 -22.81
C ARG A 181 15.00 -11.02 -24.30
N ALA A 182 15.99 -11.67 -24.90
CA ALA A 182 16.16 -11.60 -26.35
C ALA A 182 14.89 -12.14 -27.04
N GLY A 183 14.39 -11.39 -28.03
CA GLY A 183 13.20 -11.79 -28.79
C GLY A 183 11.85 -11.56 -28.10
N SER A 184 11.80 -10.83 -26.97
CA SER A 184 10.53 -10.43 -26.38
C SER A 184 9.74 -9.53 -27.33
N HIS A 185 8.45 -9.82 -27.52
CA HIS A 185 7.57 -8.92 -28.24
C HIS A 185 7.33 -7.63 -27.41
N PRO A 186 7.20 -6.46 -28.08
CA PRO A 186 6.85 -5.21 -27.39
C PRO A 186 5.52 -5.35 -26.64
N LEU A 187 5.45 -4.69 -25.48
CA LEU A 187 4.18 -4.54 -24.77
C LEU A 187 3.26 -3.58 -25.54
N PRO A 188 1.94 -3.82 -25.54
CA PRO A 188 1.00 -2.90 -26.15
C PRO A 188 1.10 -1.51 -25.50
N GLY A 189 0.92 -0.44 -26.32
CA GLY A 189 1.01 0.95 -25.89
C GLY A 189 -0.14 1.41 -25.03
#